data_1866dd5357796e64409a7ba865e843c1
#
_entry.id   1866dd5357796e64409a7ba865e843c1
#
_cell.length_a   1.000
_cell.length_b   1.000
_cell.length_c   1.000
_cell.angle_alpha   90.00
_cell.angle_beta   90.00
_cell.angle_gamma   90.00
#
_symmetry.space_group_name_H-M   'P 1'
#
loop_
_entity.id
_entity.type
_entity.pdbx_description
1 polymer ?
#
loop_
_entity_poly.entity_id
_entity_poly.type
_entity_poly.pdbx_seq_one_letter_code
_entity_poly.pdbx_strand_id
1 'polypeptide(L)'
;MARPDGIIDVHTHYIPHGWPDLGPGQPWLRVESEAEAMVMVGSQEFRRIQADCWDADVRLEQMEADGVAVQAVSPTPVFFGYDQPVGEAEKVARIFNDLALEICAPSERLVPFCQVPLQDTDAACRELERAVASGHRGVEIGNHVGDRDLDDDGIVTFLQHAASLDVPVFVHPWDMAESPRLSRWMAQWLTGMPAETHLSIIAMILGGVFDRVPESLRICFAHGGGSFAFWLGRFENAWHQRHDVIAMSEQPPSAYVGRFSVDSVVFEPAALRTLVDVLGAEHVMVGSDFPYPLGERPVGTVVHRSDFLTEPQRRQILSENAVRFLRQPCPR
;
A
#
# COMPACT_ATOMS: atom_id res chain seq x y z
N MET A 1 -18.58 16.54 11.89
CA MET A 1 -17.28 15.90 12.03
C MET A 1 -16.25 17.01 12.14
N ALA A 2 -15.38 17.01 13.18
CA ALA A 2 -14.25 17.92 13.25
C ALA A 2 -13.33 17.60 12.06
N ARG A 3 -12.84 18.63 11.36
CA ARG A 3 -11.88 18.46 10.27
C ARG A 3 -10.53 18.12 10.89
N PRO A 4 -9.74 17.21 10.30
CA PRO A 4 -8.39 16.99 10.75
C PRO A 4 -7.56 18.25 10.49
N ASP A 5 -7.02 18.82 11.53
CA ASP A 5 -5.95 19.81 11.40
C ASP A 5 -4.65 19.00 11.29
N GLY A 6 -4.24 18.61 10.07
CA GLY A 6 -3.01 17.86 9.83
C GLY A 6 -3.08 16.87 8.67
N ILE A 7 -1.95 16.30 8.33
CA ILE A 7 -1.77 15.34 7.25
C ILE A 7 -2.21 13.94 7.72
N ILE A 8 -2.90 13.19 6.86
CA ILE A 8 -3.14 11.75 7.05
C ILE A 8 -2.33 10.99 6.01
N ASP A 9 -1.38 10.21 6.49
CA ASP A 9 -0.45 9.43 5.69
C ASP A 9 -0.96 7.99 5.60
N VAL A 10 -1.36 7.55 4.39
CA VAL A 10 -1.94 6.22 4.17
C VAL A 10 -0.92 5.18 3.76
N HIS A 11 0.35 5.55 3.57
CA HIS A 11 1.40 4.68 3.11
C HIS A 11 2.62 4.75 4.02
N THR A 12 2.61 3.95 5.06
CA THR A 12 3.77 3.79 5.96
C THR A 12 3.94 2.33 6.35
N HIS A 13 5.17 1.99 6.70
CA HIS A 13 5.53 0.61 7.05
C HIS A 13 6.03 0.50 8.48
N TYR A 14 5.94 -0.72 9.01
CA TYR A 14 6.61 -1.11 10.25
C TYR A 14 7.39 -2.41 10.04
N ILE A 15 8.42 -2.58 10.83
CA ILE A 15 9.10 -3.86 11.04
C ILE A 15 9.16 -4.04 12.56
N PRO A 16 8.44 -5.00 13.14
CA PRO A 16 8.39 -5.16 14.58
C PRO A 16 9.76 -5.56 15.12
N HIS A 17 10.03 -5.25 16.39
CA HIS A 17 11.21 -5.70 17.09
C HIS A 17 10.87 -6.99 17.85
N GLY A 18 11.78 -7.97 17.80
CA GLY A 18 11.67 -9.14 18.67
C GLY A 18 10.68 -10.21 18.21
N TRP A 19 10.36 -10.32 16.91
CA TRP A 19 9.58 -11.49 16.45
C TRP A 19 10.38 -12.78 16.63
N PRO A 20 9.68 -13.92 16.84
CA PRO A 20 10.35 -15.21 17.07
C PRO A 20 11.08 -15.70 15.82
N ASP A 21 11.98 -16.68 15.99
CA ASP A 21 12.58 -17.39 14.87
C ASP A 21 11.47 -18.05 14.01
N LEU A 22 11.35 -17.63 12.78
CA LEU A 22 10.36 -18.12 11.81
C LEU A 22 10.85 -19.34 11.02
N GLY A 23 12.10 -19.73 11.24
CA GLY A 23 12.71 -20.89 10.60
C GLY A 23 13.63 -20.56 9.42
N PRO A 24 14.24 -21.60 8.81
CA PRO A 24 15.21 -21.42 7.74
C PRO A 24 14.64 -20.70 6.52
N GLY A 25 15.39 -19.72 6.00
CA GLY A 25 15.01 -18.95 4.81
C GLY A 25 14.07 -17.76 5.08
N GLN A 26 13.50 -17.69 6.27
CA GLN A 26 12.67 -16.55 6.67
C GLN A 26 13.53 -15.34 7.04
N PRO A 27 13.01 -14.10 6.89
CA PRO A 27 13.68 -12.92 7.40
C PRO A 27 13.83 -12.99 8.92
N TRP A 28 14.96 -12.49 9.42
CA TRP A 28 15.22 -12.37 10.84
C TRP A 28 15.93 -11.05 11.17
N LEU A 29 15.91 -10.62 12.43
CA LEU A 29 16.45 -9.33 12.83
C LEU A 29 17.74 -9.52 13.64
N ARG A 30 18.84 -8.95 13.10
CA ARG A 30 20.08 -8.78 13.85
C ARG A 30 20.05 -7.40 14.50
N VAL A 31 19.80 -7.38 15.82
CA VAL A 31 19.80 -6.14 16.60
C VAL A 31 21.23 -5.66 16.79
N GLU A 32 21.52 -4.43 16.40
CA GLU A 32 22.85 -3.81 16.52
C GLU A 32 22.92 -2.84 17.71
N SER A 33 21.81 -2.17 18.03
CA SER A 33 21.66 -1.30 19.19
C SER A 33 20.17 -1.09 19.51
N GLU A 34 19.85 -0.26 20.51
CA GLU A 34 18.47 0.16 20.79
C GLU A 34 17.84 0.94 19.61
N ALA A 35 18.66 1.62 18.80
CA ALA A 35 18.21 2.48 17.72
C ALA A 35 18.37 1.86 16.34
N GLU A 36 19.11 0.76 16.18
CA GLU A 36 19.47 0.20 14.87
C GLU A 36 19.40 -1.31 14.82
N ALA A 37 18.92 -1.85 13.72
CA ALA A 37 18.94 -3.27 13.43
C ALA A 37 19.18 -3.52 11.93
N MET A 38 19.56 -4.75 11.60
CA MET A 38 19.69 -5.23 10.23
C MET A 38 18.67 -6.34 9.98
N VAL A 39 17.81 -6.16 9.00
CA VAL A 39 16.97 -7.23 8.48
C VAL A 39 17.86 -8.17 7.67
N MET A 40 17.82 -9.43 8.01
CA MET A 40 18.59 -10.49 7.37
C MET A 40 17.67 -11.42 6.60
N VAL A 41 18.08 -11.90 5.43
CA VAL A 41 17.43 -13.01 4.72
C VAL A 41 18.46 -14.14 4.60
N GLY A 42 18.24 -15.21 5.34
CA GLY A 42 19.29 -16.21 5.53
C GLY A 42 20.55 -15.61 6.16
N SER A 43 21.69 -15.70 5.47
CA SER A 43 22.97 -15.10 5.90
C SER A 43 23.27 -13.73 5.26
N GLN A 44 22.38 -13.24 4.40
CA GLN A 44 22.60 -11.99 3.66
C GLN A 44 21.97 -10.81 4.39
N GLU A 45 22.68 -9.68 4.44
CA GLU A 45 22.14 -8.40 4.87
C GLU A 45 21.17 -7.87 3.82
N PHE A 46 19.90 -7.68 4.23
CA PHE A 46 18.86 -7.19 3.33
C PHE A 46 18.66 -5.68 3.48
N ARG A 47 18.41 -5.22 4.71
CA ARG A 47 18.13 -3.80 4.94
C ARG A 47 18.47 -3.38 6.37
N ARG A 48 19.24 -2.27 6.49
CA ARG A 48 19.41 -1.57 7.77
C ARG A 48 18.15 -0.76 8.08
N ILE A 49 17.68 -0.85 9.32
CA ILE A 49 16.49 -0.15 9.81
C ILE A 49 16.78 0.57 11.12
N GLN A 50 16.00 1.60 11.39
CA GLN A 50 16.08 2.44 12.57
C GLN A 50 14.90 2.19 13.50
N ALA A 51 14.95 2.73 14.72
CA ALA A 51 13.91 2.59 15.73
C ALA A 51 12.54 3.09 15.26
N ASP A 52 12.48 4.02 14.31
CA ASP A 52 11.22 4.49 13.71
C ASP A 52 10.40 3.38 13.01
N CYS A 53 11.02 2.22 12.74
CA CYS A 53 10.32 1.03 12.24
C CYS A 53 9.49 0.32 13.31
N TRP A 54 9.91 0.34 14.58
CA TRP A 54 9.31 -0.47 15.66
C TRP A 54 8.94 0.29 16.93
N ASP A 55 9.49 1.49 17.14
CA ASP A 55 9.25 2.29 18.33
C ASP A 55 8.17 3.35 18.05
N ALA A 56 7.07 3.24 18.77
CA ALA A 56 5.93 4.13 18.62
C ALA A 56 6.24 5.56 19.03
N ASP A 57 7.04 5.78 20.06
CA ASP A 57 7.38 7.12 20.56
C ASP A 57 8.27 7.85 19.55
N VAL A 58 9.28 7.17 18.99
CA VAL A 58 10.14 7.71 17.92
C VAL A 58 9.31 8.05 16.69
N ARG A 59 8.36 7.19 16.31
CA ARG A 59 7.44 7.43 15.19
C ARG A 59 6.54 8.65 15.43
N LEU A 60 5.96 8.75 16.62
CA LEU A 60 5.09 9.88 16.98
C LEU A 60 5.86 11.20 17.01
N GLU A 61 7.10 11.22 17.50
CA GLU A 61 7.96 12.41 17.45
C GLU A 61 8.23 12.87 16.00
N GLN A 62 8.48 11.89 15.07
CA GLN A 62 8.67 12.21 13.67
C GLN A 62 7.37 12.73 13.01
N MET A 63 6.23 12.13 13.35
CA MET A 63 4.91 12.60 12.90
C MET A 63 4.65 14.05 13.34
N GLU A 64 4.99 14.40 14.59
CA GLU A 64 4.90 15.79 15.08
C GLU A 64 5.79 16.73 14.25
N ALA A 65 7.03 16.34 14.00
CA ALA A 65 7.97 17.15 13.24
C ALA A 65 7.49 17.43 11.80
N ASP A 66 6.79 16.48 11.18
CA ASP A 66 6.29 16.55 9.81
C ASP A 66 4.84 17.09 9.72
N GLY A 67 4.15 17.34 10.85
CA GLY A 67 2.75 17.76 10.88
C GLY A 67 1.76 16.68 10.48
N VAL A 68 2.12 15.41 10.68
CA VAL A 68 1.28 14.24 10.38
C VAL A 68 0.37 13.97 11.57
N ALA A 69 -0.94 14.03 11.36
CA ALA A 69 -1.94 13.76 12.39
C ALA A 69 -2.22 12.26 12.58
N VAL A 70 -2.23 11.50 11.48
CA VAL A 70 -2.54 10.05 11.49
C VAL A 70 -1.65 9.34 10.49
N GLN A 71 -1.20 8.14 10.83
CA GLN A 71 -0.54 7.21 9.91
C GLN A 71 -1.28 5.87 9.84
N ALA A 72 -1.53 5.37 8.63
CA ALA A 72 -1.81 3.94 8.42
C ALA A 72 -0.49 3.17 8.53
N VAL A 73 -0.41 2.26 9.47
CA VAL A 73 0.82 1.52 9.79
C VAL A 73 0.68 0.10 9.24
N SER A 74 1.35 -0.14 8.11
CA SER A 74 1.26 -1.37 7.34
C SER A 74 2.49 -2.26 7.53
N PRO A 75 2.37 -3.59 7.40
CA PRO A 75 3.52 -4.47 7.38
C PRO A 75 4.44 -4.16 6.21
N THR A 76 5.74 -4.39 6.40
CA THR A 76 6.68 -4.28 5.28
C THR A 76 6.49 -5.45 4.32
N PRO A 77 6.39 -5.22 3.00
CA PRO A 77 6.05 -6.25 2.02
C PRO A 77 6.97 -7.48 1.98
N VAL A 78 8.23 -7.37 2.42
CA VAL A 78 9.15 -8.51 2.53
C VAL A 78 8.61 -9.65 3.41
N PHE A 79 7.61 -9.37 4.24
CA PHE A 79 6.99 -10.34 5.13
C PHE A 79 5.66 -10.90 4.62
N PHE A 80 5.22 -10.60 3.41
CA PHE A 80 3.99 -11.17 2.85
C PHE A 80 4.05 -12.69 2.70
N GLY A 81 5.22 -13.23 2.33
CA GLY A 81 5.48 -14.67 2.31
C GLY A 81 4.59 -15.46 1.35
N TYR A 82 4.23 -14.88 0.21
CA TYR A 82 3.34 -15.54 -0.78
C TYR A 82 3.98 -16.75 -1.47
N ASP A 83 5.29 -16.88 -1.42
CA ASP A 83 6.07 -18.02 -1.90
C ASP A 83 6.13 -19.18 -0.88
N GLN A 84 5.66 -18.95 0.35
CA GLN A 84 5.71 -19.92 1.43
C GLN A 84 4.49 -20.85 1.43
N PRO A 85 4.60 -22.07 2.02
CA PRO A 85 3.43 -22.88 2.31
C PRO A 85 2.38 -22.12 3.11
N VAL A 86 1.11 -22.29 2.78
CA VAL A 86 -0.01 -21.52 3.37
C VAL A 86 0.03 -21.48 4.89
N GLY A 87 0.28 -22.62 5.55
CA GLY A 87 0.32 -22.68 7.03
C GLY A 87 1.45 -21.86 7.65
N GLU A 88 2.60 -21.75 6.96
CA GLU A 88 3.71 -20.90 7.43
C GLU A 88 3.39 -19.42 7.19
N ALA A 89 2.86 -19.08 6.03
CA ALA A 89 2.43 -17.70 5.76
C ALA A 89 1.32 -17.23 6.70
N GLU A 90 0.34 -18.09 7.02
CA GLU A 90 -0.72 -17.81 8.01
C GLU A 90 -0.13 -17.55 9.39
N LYS A 91 0.85 -18.34 9.81
CA LYS A 91 1.56 -18.15 11.08
C LYS A 91 2.32 -16.82 11.12
N VAL A 92 3.04 -16.48 10.06
CA VAL A 92 3.78 -15.22 9.95
C VAL A 92 2.81 -14.05 9.96
N ALA A 93 1.74 -14.09 9.15
CA ALA A 93 0.73 -13.04 9.13
C ALA A 93 0.14 -12.78 10.52
N ARG A 94 -0.25 -13.81 11.26
CA ARG A 94 -0.77 -13.67 12.64
C ARG A 94 0.23 -13.00 13.57
N ILE A 95 1.48 -13.45 13.58
CA ILE A 95 2.52 -12.89 14.45
C ILE A 95 2.72 -11.40 14.17
N PHE A 96 2.85 -11.04 12.89
CA PHE A 96 3.09 -9.66 12.51
C PHE A 96 1.86 -8.79 12.75
N ASN A 97 0.67 -9.27 12.46
CA ASN A 97 -0.57 -8.55 12.75
C ASN A 97 -0.73 -8.28 14.26
N ASP A 98 -0.45 -9.28 15.11
CA ASP A 98 -0.54 -9.09 16.57
C ASP A 98 0.50 -8.06 17.05
N LEU A 99 1.73 -8.10 16.54
CA LEU A 99 2.78 -7.11 16.84
C LEU A 99 2.44 -5.70 16.31
N ALA A 100 1.72 -5.58 15.19
CA ALA A 100 1.23 -4.29 14.70
C ALA A 100 0.28 -3.62 15.70
N LEU A 101 -0.60 -4.40 16.33
CA LEU A 101 -1.49 -3.89 17.38
C LEU A 101 -0.72 -3.36 18.57
N GLU A 102 0.36 -4.05 18.98
CA GLU A 102 1.22 -3.60 20.09
C GLU A 102 1.91 -2.26 19.75
N ILE A 103 2.43 -2.12 18.53
CA ILE A 103 3.06 -0.88 18.06
C ILE A 103 2.05 0.27 17.99
N CYS A 104 0.81 0.00 17.58
CA CYS A 104 -0.22 1.03 17.43
C CYS A 104 -0.97 1.34 18.76
N ALA A 105 -0.90 0.46 19.76
CA ALA A 105 -1.63 0.63 21.02
C ALA A 105 -1.38 1.95 21.79
N PRO A 106 -0.17 2.56 21.74
CA PRO A 106 0.09 3.81 22.48
C PRO A 106 -0.70 5.01 21.97
N SER A 107 -1.18 5.01 20.71
CA SER A 107 -1.85 6.19 20.14
C SER A 107 -2.89 5.83 19.07
N GLU A 108 -4.09 6.43 19.18
CA GLU A 108 -5.12 6.35 18.15
C GLU A 108 -4.72 7.01 16.80
N ARG A 109 -3.58 7.73 16.77
CA ARG A 109 -3.00 8.30 15.56
C ARG A 109 -2.30 7.25 14.69
N LEU A 110 -2.00 6.08 15.24
CA LEU A 110 -1.41 4.93 14.56
C LEU A 110 -2.53 3.94 14.22
N VAL A 111 -2.84 3.79 12.95
CA VAL A 111 -3.94 2.98 12.44
C VAL A 111 -3.41 1.66 11.89
N PRO A 112 -3.58 0.53 12.59
CA PRO A 112 -2.97 -0.73 12.18
C PRO A 112 -3.65 -1.30 10.93
N PHE A 113 -2.84 -1.62 9.90
CA PHE A 113 -3.21 -2.44 8.77
C PHE A 113 -2.64 -3.85 8.96
N CYS A 114 -3.39 -4.84 8.52
CA CYS A 114 -2.94 -6.23 8.57
C CYS A 114 -2.39 -6.69 7.22
N GLN A 115 -1.68 -7.82 7.23
CA GLN A 115 -1.38 -8.64 6.06
C GLN A 115 -2.12 -9.97 6.12
N VAL A 116 -2.25 -10.63 4.98
CA VAL A 116 -2.96 -11.91 4.86
C VAL A 116 -2.20 -12.87 3.96
N PRO A 117 -2.33 -14.20 4.13
CA PRO A 117 -1.70 -15.20 3.25
C PRO A 117 -2.49 -15.31 1.93
N LEU A 118 -2.32 -14.33 1.03
CA LEU A 118 -3.14 -14.15 -0.18
C LEU A 118 -2.98 -15.28 -1.20
N GLN A 119 -1.98 -16.16 -1.05
CA GLN A 119 -1.82 -17.36 -1.87
C GLN A 119 -2.95 -18.40 -1.68
N ASP A 120 -3.72 -18.28 -0.57
CA ASP A 120 -4.91 -19.10 -0.31
C ASP A 120 -6.07 -18.20 0.11
N THR A 121 -7.12 -18.17 -0.69
CA THR A 121 -8.27 -17.27 -0.51
C THR A 121 -8.98 -17.48 0.82
N ASP A 122 -9.20 -18.73 1.24
CA ASP A 122 -9.91 -19.05 2.47
C ASP A 122 -9.08 -18.65 3.69
N ALA A 123 -7.77 -18.91 3.67
CA ALA A 123 -6.86 -18.50 4.73
C ALA A 123 -6.77 -16.96 4.83
N ALA A 124 -6.69 -16.28 3.70
CA ALA A 124 -6.68 -14.81 3.63
C ALA A 124 -7.96 -14.20 4.22
N CYS A 125 -9.13 -14.71 3.86
CA CYS A 125 -10.42 -14.25 4.39
C CYS A 125 -10.52 -14.49 5.90
N ARG A 126 -10.14 -15.67 6.39
CA ARG A 126 -10.15 -15.97 7.85
C ARG A 126 -9.21 -15.06 8.63
N GLU A 127 -8.00 -14.80 8.13
CA GLU A 127 -7.05 -13.93 8.81
C GLU A 127 -7.51 -12.47 8.78
N LEU A 128 -8.13 -12.00 7.68
CA LEU A 128 -8.72 -10.67 7.62
C LEU A 128 -9.81 -10.49 8.67
N GLU A 129 -10.74 -11.45 8.79
CA GLU A 129 -11.80 -11.43 9.81
C GLU A 129 -11.21 -11.37 11.22
N ARG A 130 -10.21 -12.22 11.51
CA ARG A 130 -9.52 -12.25 12.81
C ARG A 130 -8.85 -10.92 13.11
N ALA A 131 -8.11 -10.39 12.16
CA ALA A 131 -7.36 -9.14 12.31
C ALA A 131 -8.30 -7.96 12.57
N VAL A 132 -9.39 -7.85 11.82
CA VAL A 132 -10.40 -6.80 11.99
C VAL A 132 -11.09 -6.93 13.36
N ALA A 133 -11.46 -8.15 13.77
CA ALA A 133 -12.03 -8.39 15.09
C ALA A 133 -11.06 -8.03 16.23
N SER A 134 -9.75 -8.11 15.99
CA SER A 134 -8.69 -7.73 16.93
C SER A 134 -8.38 -6.23 16.93
N GLY A 135 -8.86 -5.45 15.95
CA GLY A 135 -8.70 -3.99 15.94
C GLY A 135 -8.03 -3.38 14.71
N HIS A 136 -7.61 -4.19 13.73
CA HIS A 136 -7.09 -3.67 12.45
C HIS A 136 -8.18 -2.92 11.67
N ARG A 137 -7.75 -1.90 10.93
CA ARG A 137 -8.64 -0.98 10.22
C ARG A 137 -8.49 -0.99 8.70
N GLY A 138 -7.55 -1.76 8.19
CA GLY A 138 -7.27 -1.95 6.78
C GLY A 138 -6.40 -3.18 6.56
N VAL A 139 -6.20 -3.52 5.30
CA VAL A 139 -5.31 -4.59 4.88
C VAL A 139 -4.37 -4.09 3.80
N GLU A 140 -3.09 -4.45 3.92
CA GLU A 140 -2.12 -4.29 2.84
C GLU A 140 -1.90 -5.64 2.16
N ILE A 141 -1.93 -5.63 0.84
CA ILE A 141 -1.67 -6.80 0.00
C ILE A 141 -0.61 -6.50 -1.05
N GLY A 142 0.03 -7.55 -1.54
CA GLY A 142 0.91 -7.46 -2.70
C GLY A 142 0.14 -7.23 -4.00
N ASN A 143 0.87 -6.87 -5.02
CA ASN A 143 0.36 -6.59 -6.37
C ASN A 143 0.03 -7.85 -7.18
N HIS A 144 0.58 -9.01 -6.79
CA HIS A 144 0.34 -10.32 -7.37
C HIS A 144 0.76 -11.43 -6.40
N VAL A 145 0.46 -12.68 -6.73
CA VAL A 145 0.86 -13.87 -5.98
C VAL A 145 1.46 -14.90 -6.96
N GLY A 146 2.78 -14.96 -7.03
CA GLY A 146 3.46 -15.74 -8.06
C GLY A 146 3.03 -15.27 -9.46
N ASP A 147 2.52 -16.15 -10.30
CA ASP A 147 2.04 -15.83 -11.65
C ASP A 147 0.56 -15.37 -11.70
N ARG A 148 -0.07 -15.13 -10.56
CA ARG A 148 -1.47 -14.70 -10.46
C ARG A 148 -1.56 -13.21 -10.19
N ASP A 149 -2.07 -12.45 -11.14
CA ASP A 149 -2.36 -11.03 -10.99
C ASP A 149 -3.67 -10.79 -10.20
N LEU A 150 -4.01 -9.53 -9.94
CA LEU A 150 -5.19 -9.17 -9.15
C LEU A 150 -6.53 -9.55 -9.78
N ASP A 151 -6.55 -10.03 -11.02
CA ASP A 151 -7.73 -10.56 -11.73
C ASP A 151 -7.97 -12.06 -11.50
N ASP A 152 -7.07 -12.76 -10.79
CA ASP A 152 -7.28 -14.15 -10.35
C ASP A 152 -8.58 -14.28 -9.54
N ASP A 153 -9.38 -15.30 -9.81
CA ASP A 153 -10.69 -15.50 -9.20
C ASP A 153 -10.64 -15.59 -7.66
N GLY A 154 -9.60 -16.18 -7.11
CA GLY A 154 -9.39 -16.28 -5.66
C GLY A 154 -9.09 -14.91 -5.05
N ILE A 155 -8.27 -14.11 -5.71
CA ILE A 155 -7.95 -12.75 -5.26
C ILE A 155 -9.20 -11.85 -5.38
N VAL A 156 -9.95 -11.96 -6.47
CA VAL A 156 -11.22 -11.22 -6.63
C VAL A 156 -12.21 -11.59 -5.52
N THR A 157 -12.32 -12.87 -5.17
CA THR A 157 -13.14 -13.32 -4.04
C THR A 157 -12.70 -12.68 -2.72
N PHE A 158 -11.39 -12.59 -2.47
CA PHE A 158 -10.85 -11.89 -1.30
C PHE A 158 -11.20 -10.39 -1.31
N LEU A 159 -11.08 -9.70 -2.46
CA LEU A 159 -11.45 -8.29 -2.58
C LEU A 159 -12.95 -8.06 -2.33
N GLN A 160 -13.82 -8.96 -2.80
CA GLN A 160 -15.25 -8.94 -2.50
C GLN A 160 -15.50 -9.12 -1.00
N HIS A 161 -14.75 -10.02 -0.37
CA HIS A 161 -14.85 -10.26 1.08
C HIS A 161 -14.40 -9.03 1.88
N ALA A 162 -13.25 -8.42 1.54
CA ALA A 162 -12.79 -7.18 2.18
C ALA A 162 -13.82 -6.05 2.05
N ALA A 163 -14.44 -5.90 0.87
CA ALA A 163 -15.52 -4.94 0.65
C ALA A 163 -16.76 -5.23 1.52
N SER A 164 -17.12 -6.51 1.71
CA SER A 164 -18.25 -6.92 2.55
C SER A 164 -18.04 -6.60 4.04
N LEU A 165 -16.79 -6.62 4.49
CA LEU A 165 -16.37 -6.24 5.85
C LEU A 165 -16.13 -4.73 5.99
N ASP A 166 -16.28 -3.96 4.89
CA ASP A 166 -16.00 -2.54 4.85
C ASP A 166 -14.54 -2.19 5.22
N VAL A 167 -13.59 -3.02 4.79
CA VAL A 167 -12.16 -2.89 5.04
C VAL A 167 -11.46 -2.29 3.82
N PRO A 168 -10.71 -1.18 3.97
CA PRO A 168 -9.92 -0.63 2.88
C PRO A 168 -8.72 -1.53 2.55
N VAL A 169 -8.41 -1.63 1.27
CA VAL A 169 -7.28 -2.41 0.74
C VAL A 169 -6.21 -1.46 0.21
N PHE A 170 -4.99 -1.60 0.70
CA PHE A 170 -3.82 -0.93 0.16
C PHE A 170 -2.98 -1.94 -0.63
N VAL A 171 -2.69 -1.64 -1.90
CA VAL A 171 -1.89 -2.51 -2.77
C VAL A 171 -0.48 -1.96 -2.88
N HIS A 172 0.48 -2.73 -2.39
CA HIS A 172 1.90 -2.37 -2.43
C HIS A 172 2.67 -3.35 -3.30
N PRO A 173 3.51 -2.88 -4.24
CA PRO A 173 4.29 -3.76 -5.10
C PRO A 173 5.36 -4.52 -4.31
N TRP A 174 5.43 -5.81 -4.55
CA TRP A 174 6.44 -6.70 -4.04
C TRP A 174 6.68 -7.83 -5.04
N ASP A 175 7.83 -8.52 -4.90
CA ASP A 175 8.23 -9.63 -5.77
C ASP A 175 8.35 -9.20 -7.25
N MET A 176 9.08 -8.09 -7.46
CA MET A 176 9.29 -7.54 -8.79
C MET A 176 9.99 -8.55 -9.70
N ALA A 177 9.60 -8.54 -10.98
CA ALA A 177 10.17 -9.40 -11.99
C ALA A 177 11.72 -9.38 -11.98
N GLU A 178 12.35 -10.53 -11.84
CA GLU A 178 13.80 -10.64 -11.87
C GLU A 178 14.34 -10.42 -13.29
N SER A 179 15.31 -9.53 -13.40
CA SER A 179 16.04 -9.30 -14.65
C SER A 179 17.46 -8.85 -14.36
N PRO A 180 18.48 -9.41 -15.05
CA PRO A 180 19.85 -8.90 -14.97
C PRO A 180 19.97 -7.40 -15.31
N ARG A 181 19.03 -6.85 -16.08
CA ARG A 181 18.97 -5.42 -16.42
C ARG A 181 18.55 -4.55 -15.24
N LEU A 182 17.86 -5.11 -14.24
CA LEU A 182 17.39 -4.41 -13.04
C LEU A 182 18.36 -4.53 -11.85
N SER A 183 19.49 -5.23 -12.00
CA SER A 183 20.46 -5.49 -10.92
C SER A 183 21.34 -4.29 -10.53
N ARG A 184 21.32 -3.20 -11.29
CA ARG A 184 22.15 -2.01 -11.05
C ARG A 184 21.28 -0.79 -10.77
N TRP A 185 21.89 0.22 -10.12
CA TRP A 185 21.29 1.55 -9.87
C TRP A 185 19.97 1.51 -9.09
N MET A 186 19.77 0.51 -8.25
CA MET A 186 18.48 0.26 -7.60
C MET A 186 17.31 0.18 -8.60
N ALA A 187 17.56 -0.24 -9.86
CA ALA A 187 16.57 -0.21 -10.92
C ALA A 187 15.33 -1.07 -10.60
N GLN A 188 15.49 -2.06 -9.71
CA GLN A 188 14.37 -2.87 -9.21
C GLN A 188 13.36 -2.00 -8.46
N TRP A 189 13.82 -1.07 -7.60
CA TRP A 189 12.98 -0.12 -6.89
C TRP A 189 12.56 1.08 -7.76
N LEU A 190 13.46 1.57 -8.63
CA LEU A 190 13.20 2.79 -9.41
C LEU A 190 12.37 2.53 -10.68
N THR A 191 12.33 1.29 -11.16
CA THR A 191 11.64 0.91 -12.40
C THR A 191 10.73 -0.29 -12.17
N GLY A 192 11.22 -1.34 -11.53
CA GLY A 192 10.46 -2.58 -11.28
C GLY A 192 9.22 -2.31 -10.43
N MET A 193 9.39 -1.74 -9.24
CA MET A 193 8.25 -1.43 -8.35
C MET A 193 7.15 -0.59 -9.00
N PRO A 194 7.43 0.58 -9.61
CA PRO A 194 6.37 1.32 -10.30
C PRO A 194 5.74 0.57 -11.48
N ALA A 195 6.50 -0.30 -12.17
CA ALA A 195 5.96 -1.12 -13.24
C ALA A 195 4.98 -2.17 -12.72
N GLU A 196 5.27 -2.79 -11.58
CA GLU A 196 4.38 -3.74 -10.92
C GLU A 196 3.07 -3.09 -10.45
N THR A 197 3.15 -1.91 -9.83
CA THR A 197 1.94 -1.15 -9.46
C THR A 197 1.10 -0.82 -10.69
N HIS A 198 1.75 -0.41 -11.78
CA HIS A 198 1.08 -0.14 -13.04
C HIS A 198 0.38 -1.39 -13.59
N LEU A 199 1.06 -2.55 -13.59
CA LEU A 199 0.50 -3.82 -14.05
C LEU A 199 -0.70 -4.24 -13.22
N SER A 200 -0.67 -4.03 -11.90
CA SER A 200 -1.79 -4.32 -11.01
C SER A 200 -3.06 -3.55 -11.38
N ILE A 201 -2.93 -2.26 -11.68
CA ILE A 201 -4.08 -1.44 -12.11
C ILE A 201 -4.60 -1.92 -13.47
N ILE A 202 -3.70 -2.31 -14.39
CA ILE A 202 -4.10 -2.89 -15.68
C ILE A 202 -4.87 -4.20 -15.46
N ALA A 203 -4.39 -5.09 -14.61
CA ALA A 203 -5.06 -6.34 -14.29
C ALA A 203 -6.47 -6.08 -13.73
N MET A 204 -6.61 -5.12 -12.81
CA MET A 204 -7.91 -4.75 -12.25
C MET A 204 -8.89 -4.22 -13.32
N ILE A 205 -8.41 -3.43 -14.27
CA ILE A 205 -9.25 -2.81 -15.31
C ILE A 205 -9.51 -3.81 -16.45
N LEU A 206 -8.44 -4.25 -17.12
CA LEU A 206 -8.57 -5.07 -18.33
C LEU A 206 -9.01 -6.49 -18.03
N GLY A 207 -8.67 -7.02 -16.84
CA GLY A 207 -9.17 -8.29 -16.32
C GLY A 207 -10.63 -8.25 -15.85
N GLY A 208 -11.31 -7.08 -15.94
CA GLY A 208 -12.73 -6.92 -15.60
C GLY A 208 -13.03 -7.06 -14.10
N VAL A 209 -12.05 -6.82 -13.23
CA VAL A 209 -12.25 -6.97 -11.78
C VAL A 209 -13.23 -5.93 -11.26
N PHE A 210 -13.14 -4.68 -11.74
CA PHE A 210 -14.04 -3.62 -11.31
C PHE A 210 -15.51 -3.85 -11.72
N ASP A 211 -15.78 -4.72 -12.68
CA ASP A 211 -17.14 -5.15 -13.03
C ASP A 211 -17.65 -6.27 -12.10
N ARG A 212 -16.73 -6.94 -11.38
CA ARG A 212 -17.02 -8.09 -10.51
C ARG A 212 -17.05 -7.73 -9.02
N VAL A 213 -16.35 -6.67 -8.62
CA VAL A 213 -16.32 -6.20 -7.23
C VAL A 213 -17.32 -5.06 -6.99
N PRO A 214 -17.90 -4.94 -5.77
CA PRO A 214 -18.85 -3.87 -5.50
C PRO A 214 -18.21 -2.49 -5.56
N GLU A 215 -19.00 -1.46 -5.90
CA GLU A 215 -18.56 -0.06 -5.90
C GLU A 215 -18.09 0.43 -4.51
N SER A 216 -18.49 -0.26 -3.46
CA SER A 216 -18.08 0.04 -2.08
C SER A 216 -16.65 -0.40 -1.77
N LEU A 217 -15.98 -1.17 -2.64
CA LEU A 217 -14.57 -1.52 -2.47
C LEU A 217 -13.73 -0.25 -2.43
N ARG A 218 -13.01 -0.06 -1.33
CA ARG A 218 -12.03 1.01 -1.18
C ARG A 218 -10.64 0.44 -1.39
N ILE A 219 -10.03 0.76 -2.52
CA ILE A 219 -8.70 0.27 -2.91
C ILE A 219 -7.80 1.43 -3.27
N CYS A 220 -6.56 1.40 -2.78
CA CYS A 220 -5.52 2.40 -3.06
C CYS A 220 -4.25 1.71 -3.53
N PHE A 221 -3.61 2.25 -4.54
CA PHE A 221 -2.35 1.74 -5.07
C PHE A 221 -1.18 2.65 -4.70
N ALA A 222 -0.08 2.04 -4.30
CA ALA A 222 1.14 2.73 -3.90
C ALA A 222 1.82 3.47 -5.06
N HIS A 223 2.72 4.40 -4.71
CA HIS A 223 3.63 5.11 -5.64
C HIS A 223 2.91 5.81 -6.80
N GLY A 224 1.81 6.51 -6.48
CA GLY A 224 1.02 7.24 -7.48
C GLY A 224 0.40 6.34 -8.56
N GLY A 225 0.21 5.05 -8.28
CA GLY A 225 -0.26 4.09 -9.29
C GLY A 225 0.81 3.78 -10.36
N GLY A 226 2.10 3.95 -10.01
CA GLY A 226 3.22 3.77 -10.93
C GLY A 226 3.16 4.75 -12.12
N SER A 227 3.17 4.24 -13.32
CA SER A 227 3.06 5.07 -14.53
C SER A 227 1.68 5.01 -15.20
N PHE A 228 0.65 4.48 -14.51
CA PHE A 228 -0.68 4.26 -15.08
C PHE A 228 -1.29 5.54 -15.64
N ALA A 229 -1.32 6.63 -14.86
CA ALA A 229 -1.93 7.88 -15.27
C ALA A 229 -1.31 8.45 -16.56
N PHE A 230 0.03 8.34 -16.71
CA PHE A 230 0.73 8.76 -17.92
C PHE A 230 0.34 7.91 -19.14
N TRP A 231 0.10 6.61 -18.96
CA TRP A 231 -0.18 5.68 -20.06
C TRP A 231 -1.66 5.39 -20.29
N LEU A 232 -2.58 6.00 -19.54
CA LEU A 232 -4.02 5.75 -19.69
C LEU A 232 -4.49 5.86 -21.15
N GLY A 233 -4.07 6.90 -21.87
CA GLY A 233 -4.43 7.06 -23.29
C GLY A 233 -3.93 5.93 -24.20
N ARG A 234 -2.83 5.25 -23.85
CA ARG A 234 -2.35 4.08 -24.58
C ARG A 234 -3.26 2.87 -24.33
N PHE A 235 -3.72 2.66 -23.09
CA PHE A 235 -4.66 1.58 -22.77
C PHE A 235 -6.01 1.80 -23.40
N GLU A 236 -6.50 3.04 -23.36
CA GLU A 236 -7.73 3.45 -24.01
C GLU A 236 -7.69 3.14 -25.51
N ASN A 237 -6.63 3.56 -26.19
CA ASN A 237 -6.44 3.27 -27.62
C ASN A 237 -6.35 1.77 -27.90
N ALA A 238 -5.63 1.01 -27.06
CA ALA A 238 -5.49 -0.43 -27.22
C ALA A 238 -6.83 -1.14 -27.02
N TRP A 239 -7.64 -0.72 -26.04
CA TRP A 239 -8.98 -1.27 -25.80
C TRP A 239 -9.89 -1.10 -27.03
N HIS A 240 -9.88 0.07 -27.67
CA HIS A 240 -10.67 0.33 -28.87
C HIS A 240 -10.15 -0.40 -30.11
N GLN A 241 -8.83 -0.54 -30.28
CA GLN A 241 -8.22 -1.11 -31.47
C GLN A 241 -8.04 -2.63 -31.42
N ARG A 242 -7.88 -3.18 -30.25
CA ARG A 242 -7.57 -4.60 -30.03
C ARG A 242 -8.42 -5.20 -28.91
N HIS A 243 -9.67 -4.77 -28.82
CA HIS A 243 -10.65 -5.31 -27.87
C HIS A 243 -10.75 -6.86 -27.92
N ASP A 244 -10.57 -7.42 -29.12
CA ASP A 244 -10.52 -8.84 -29.40
C ASP A 244 -9.44 -9.62 -28.61
N VAL A 245 -8.40 -8.91 -28.12
CA VAL A 245 -7.24 -9.53 -27.43
C VAL A 245 -7.16 -9.16 -25.96
N ILE A 246 -7.49 -7.91 -25.60
CA ILE A 246 -7.08 -7.35 -24.33
C ILE A 246 -8.22 -7.09 -23.34
N ALA A 247 -9.48 -7.13 -23.76
CA ALA A 247 -10.57 -6.64 -22.93
C ALA A 247 -11.45 -7.75 -22.38
N MET A 248 -11.39 -7.95 -21.07
CA MET A 248 -12.45 -8.60 -20.30
C MET A 248 -13.36 -7.57 -19.63
N SER A 249 -12.94 -6.30 -19.56
CA SER A 249 -13.72 -5.19 -18.98
C SER A 249 -14.91 -4.81 -19.86
N GLU A 250 -16.05 -4.47 -19.24
CA GLU A 250 -17.27 -4.03 -19.93
C GLU A 250 -17.16 -2.63 -20.51
N GLN A 251 -16.32 -1.78 -19.92
CA GLN A 251 -16.12 -0.39 -20.30
C GLN A 251 -14.64 -0.11 -20.64
N PRO A 252 -14.35 0.96 -21.38
CA PRO A 252 -12.97 1.36 -21.63
C PRO A 252 -12.24 1.81 -20.36
N PRO A 253 -10.90 1.75 -20.31
CA PRO A 253 -10.11 2.01 -19.11
C PRO A 253 -10.41 3.31 -18.39
N SER A 254 -10.69 4.38 -19.13
CA SER A 254 -11.01 5.69 -18.53
C SER A 254 -12.30 5.70 -17.69
N ALA A 255 -13.22 4.78 -17.92
CA ALA A 255 -14.44 4.66 -17.16
C ALA A 255 -14.20 4.16 -15.71
N TYR A 256 -13.05 3.56 -15.43
CA TYR A 256 -12.73 2.97 -14.13
C TYR A 256 -11.81 3.82 -13.25
N VAL A 257 -11.32 4.98 -13.74
CA VAL A 257 -10.37 5.80 -12.94
C VAL A 257 -10.97 6.31 -11.62
N GLY A 258 -12.28 6.37 -11.49
CA GLY A 258 -12.98 6.70 -10.24
C GLY A 258 -13.20 5.52 -9.27
N ARG A 259 -12.77 4.30 -9.63
CA ARG A 259 -12.98 3.08 -8.84
C ARG A 259 -11.85 2.79 -7.85
N PHE A 260 -10.76 3.52 -7.89
CA PHE A 260 -9.60 3.36 -7.03
C PHE A 260 -8.95 4.70 -6.69
N SER A 261 -8.07 4.68 -5.70
CA SER A 261 -7.23 5.81 -5.33
C SER A 261 -5.75 5.46 -5.49
N VAL A 262 -4.91 6.48 -5.47
CA VAL A 262 -3.45 6.34 -5.43
C VAL A 262 -2.88 7.22 -4.33
N ASP A 263 -1.66 6.92 -3.88
CA ASP A 263 -0.92 7.80 -2.99
C ASP A 263 -0.16 8.91 -3.74
N SER A 264 0.50 9.79 -2.99
CA SER A 264 1.26 10.92 -3.53
C SER A 264 2.77 10.71 -3.55
N VAL A 265 3.27 9.45 -3.48
CA VAL A 265 4.71 9.16 -3.50
C VAL A 265 5.25 9.28 -4.93
N VAL A 266 5.29 10.52 -5.43
CA VAL A 266 5.74 10.87 -6.80
C VAL A 266 6.78 11.98 -6.82
N PHE A 267 7.09 12.61 -5.68
CA PHE A 267 8.20 13.54 -5.38
C PHE A 267 8.19 14.88 -6.15
N GLU A 268 7.54 14.96 -7.32
CA GLU A 268 7.56 16.16 -8.17
C GLU A 268 6.16 16.70 -8.45
N PRO A 269 5.96 18.06 -8.34
CA PRO A 269 4.67 18.68 -8.62
C PRO A 269 4.10 18.39 -10.01
N ALA A 270 4.96 18.20 -11.02
CA ALA A 270 4.52 17.84 -12.38
C ALA A 270 3.90 16.44 -12.45
N ALA A 271 4.46 15.48 -11.69
CA ALA A 271 3.90 14.14 -11.57
C ALA A 271 2.57 14.16 -10.82
N LEU A 272 2.50 14.87 -9.67
CA LEU A 272 1.25 15.04 -8.93
C LEU A 272 0.17 15.72 -9.79
N ARG A 273 0.52 16.71 -10.62
CA ARG A 273 -0.42 17.33 -11.57
C ARG A 273 -1.01 16.28 -12.52
N THR A 274 -0.18 15.38 -13.05
CA THR A 274 -0.68 14.33 -13.94
C THR A 274 -1.68 13.42 -13.22
N LEU A 275 -1.43 13.05 -11.96
CA LEU A 275 -2.38 12.27 -11.17
C LEU A 275 -3.71 13.02 -10.99
N VAL A 276 -3.66 14.29 -10.60
CA VAL A 276 -4.85 15.12 -10.37
C VAL A 276 -5.63 15.36 -11.67
N ASP A 277 -4.95 15.62 -12.79
CA ASP A 277 -5.59 15.87 -14.08
C ASP A 277 -6.26 14.61 -14.66
N VAL A 278 -5.72 13.41 -14.37
CA VAL A 278 -6.22 12.13 -14.90
C VAL A 278 -7.22 11.47 -13.97
N LEU A 279 -6.93 11.41 -12.67
CA LEU A 279 -7.72 10.67 -11.70
C LEU A 279 -8.71 11.55 -10.91
N GLY A 280 -8.46 12.87 -10.86
CA GLY A 280 -9.14 13.78 -9.94
C GLY A 280 -8.43 13.89 -8.58
N ALA A 281 -8.48 15.07 -7.98
CA ALA A 281 -7.87 15.30 -6.65
C ALA A 281 -8.51 14.43 -5.56
N GLU A 282 -9.76 14.03 -5.72
CA GLU A 282 -10.54 13.17 -4.82
C GLU A 282 -10.04 11.72 -4.76
N HIS A 283 -9.19 11.31 -5.68
CA HIS A 283 -8.61 9.97 -5.78
C HIS A 283 -7.11 9.94 -5.43
N VAL A 284 -6.55 11.04 -4.95
CA VAL A 284 -5.16 11.11 -4.50
C VAL A 284 -5.11 11.33 -2.99
N MET A 285 -4.28 10.57 -2.27
CA MET A 285 -4.07 10.70 -0.82
C MET A 285 -2.59 10.87 -0.53
N VAL A 286 -2.24 11.49 0.62
CA VAL A 286 -0.84 11.51 1.03
C VAL A 286 -0.38 10.10 1.38
N GLY A 287 0.75 9.70 0.81
CA GLY A 287 1.57 8.59 1.24
C GLY A 287 3.02 9.03 1.31
N SER A 288 3.80 8.48 2.21
CA SER A 288 5.20 8.87 2.39
C SER A 288 6.20 7.75 2.15
N ASP A 289 5.78 6.49 2.20
CA ASP A 289 6.65 5.31 2.24
C ASP A 289 7.59 5.32 3.47
N PHE A 290 7.11 5.97 4.57
CA PHE A 290 7.83 6.01 5.85
C PHE A 290 7.99 4.60 6.44
N PRO A 291 9.15 4.23 7.03
CA PRO A 291 10.29 5.07 7.34
C PRO A 291 11.45 4.96 6.32
N TYR A 292 11.21 4.49 5.13
CA TYR A 292 12.28 4.12 4.20
C TYR A 292 12.97 5.32 3.53
N PRO A 293 14.28 5.15 3.16
CA PRO A 293 15.06 6.24 2.56
C PRO A 293 14.55 6.73 1.19
N LEU A 294 13.78 5.89 0.47
CA LEU A 294 13.12 6.29 -0.78
C LEU A 294 11.78 6.99 -0.54
N GLY A 295 11.34 7.13 0.71
CA GLY A 295 10.13 7.82 1.07
C GLY A 295 10.22 9.34 0.99
N GLU A 296 9.07 10.01 1.05
CA GLU A 296 8.99 11.47 1.02
C GLU A 296 9.20 12.05 2.43
N ARG A 297 10.18 12.95 2.57
CA ARG A 297 10.40 13.70 3.82
C ARG A 297 10.73 15.17 3.55
N PRO A 298 10.14 16.14 4.28
CA PRO A 298 8.97 15.99 5.17
C PRO A 298 7.73 15.49 4.42
N VAL A 299 6.85 14.77 5.14
CA VAL A 299 5.63 14.17 4.57
C VAL A 299 4.73 15.26 3.96
N GLY A 300 4.18 14.99 2.77
CA GLY A 300 3.30 15.91 2.06
C GLY A 300 4.03 17.07 1.33
N THR A 301 5.35 17.02 1.26
CA THR A 301 6.16 18.05 0.58
C THR A 301 5.72 18.29 -0.86
N VAL A 302 5.45 17.24 -1.64
CA VAL A 302 5.01 17.39 -3.04
C VAL A 302 3.66 18.12 -3.13
N VAL A 303 2.75 17.89 -2.19
CA VAL A 303 1.44 18.56 -2.14
C VAL A 303 1.62 20.03 -1.78
N HIS A 304 2.46 20.35 -0.79
CA HIS A 304 2.75 21.72 -0.38
C HIS A 304 3.47 22.55 -1.46
N ARG A 305 4.37 21.93 -2.23
CA ARG A 305 5.08 22.55 -3.37
C ARG A 305 4.23 22.70 -4.64
N SER A 306 3.02 22.17 -4.65
CA SER A 306 2.17 22.15 -5.83
C SER A 306 1.26 23.36 -5.91
N ASP A 307 1.76 24.46 -6.50
CA ASP A 307 1.05 25.75 -6.64
C ASP A 307 -0.20 25.67 -7.53
N PHE A 308 -0.34 24.60 -8.33
CA PHE A 308 -1.51 24.40 -9.20
C PHE A 308 -2.74 23.95 -8.41
N LEU A 309 -2.57 23.40 -7.22
CA LEU A 309 -3.68 22.93 -6.40
C LEU A 309 -4.46 24.12 -5.80
N THR A 310 -5.77 24.06 -5.96
CA THR A 310 -6.66 24.91 -5.16
C THR A 310 -6.65 24.49 -3.69
N GLU A 311 -6.98 25.40 -2.77
CA GLU A 311 -7.07 25.07 -1.34
C GLU A 311 -8.03 23.90 -1.03
N PRO A 312 -9.21 23.76 -1.67
CA PRO A 312 -10.03 22.57 -1.50
C PRO A 312 -9.33 21.28 -1.94
N GLN A 313 -8.67 21.27 -3.12
CA GLN A 313 -7.94 20.09 -3.61
C GLN A 313 -6.78 19.73 -2.68
N ARG A 314 -6.05 20.74 -2.18
CA ARG A 314 -4.96 20.53 -1.21
C ARG A 314 -5.47 19.85 0.04
N ARG A 315 -6.57 20.31 0.63
CA ARG A 315 -7.19 19.68 1.81
C ARG A 315 -7.70 18.25 1.50
N GLN A 316 -8.30 18.05 0.34
CA GLN A 316 -8.72 16.73 -0.09
C GLN A 316 -7.56 15.75 -0.06
N ILE A 317 -6.44 16.09 -0.69
CA ILE A 317 -5.25 15.23 -0.80
C ILE A 317 -4.60 15.04 0.58
N LEU A 318 -4.43 16.13 1.36
CA LEU A 318 -3.75 16.08 2.65
C LEU A 318 -4.48 15.23 3.70
N SER A 319 -5.84 15.18 3.66
CA SER A 319 -6.58 14.52 4.72
C SER A 319 -7.97 14.00 4.35
N GLU A 320 -8.81 14.79 3.66
CA GLU A 320 -10.24 14.46 3.53
C GLU A 320 -10.48 13.14 2.76
N ASN A 321 -9.64 12.82 1.76
CA ASN A 321 -9.71 11.57 1.02
C ASN A 321 -9.34 10.38 1.92
N ALA A 322 -8.28 10.51 2.70
CA ALA A 322 -7.84 9.49 3.64
C ALA A 322 -8.88 9.23 4.75
N VAL A 323 -9.57 10.27 5.25
CA VAL A 323 -10.71 10.10 6.17
C VAL A 323 -11.79 9.22 5.55
N ARG A 324 -12.13 9.42 4.27
CA ARG A 324 -13.10 8.58 3.55
C ARG A 324 -12.57 7.17 3.34
N PHE A 325 -11.30 7.03 2.98
CA PHE A 325 -10.65 5.74 2.76
C PHE A 325 -10.60 4.91 4.04
N LEU A 326 -10.17 5.49 5.16
CA LEU A 326 -10.04 4.82 6.44
C LEU A 326 -11.37 4.68 7.20
N ARG A 327 -12.41 5.46 6.83
CA ARG A 327 -13.67 5.61 7.59
C ARG A 327 -13.47 5.90 9.07
N GLN A 328 -12.39 6.57 9.42
CA GLN A 328 -12.13 6.99 10.78
C GLN A 328 -12.56 8.45 11.00
N PRO A 329 -13.23 8.75 12.13
CA PRO A 329 -13.23 10.12 12.60
C PRO A 329 -11.78 10.48 12.93
N CYS A 330 -11.31 11.63 12.43
CA CYS A 330 -10.00 12.11 12.81
C CYS A 330 -9.90 12.25 14.32
N PRO A 331 -8.77 11.88 14.96
CA PRO A 331 -8.51 12.19 16.36
C PRO A 331 -8.68 13.70 16.59
N ARG A 332 -9.25 14.06 17.74
CA ARG A 332 -9.43 15.46 18.16
C ARG A 332 -8.13 16.05 18.63
#